data_182b1ea31ae7a879856bea3a613845af
#
_entry.id   182b1ea31ae7a879856bea3a613845af
#
_cell.length_a   1.000
_cell.length_b   1.000
_cell.length_c   1.000
_cell.angle_alpha   90.00
_cell.angle_beta   90.00
_cell.angle_gamma   90.00
#
_symmetry.space_group_name_H-M   'P 1'
#
loop_
_entity.id
_entity.type
_entity.pdbx_description
1 polymer ?
#
loop_
_entity_poly.entity_id
_entity_poly.type
_entity_poly.pdbx_seq_one_letter_code
_entity_poly.pdbx_strand_id
1 'polypeptide(L)'
;MCIRDRFFEELIKEGDSIGAKLNIKVQNCPVGLGEPVFDKLNADLAKAIMSINAVKSVSIGNSDMIPFSKGSELRDEITKTGFDSNNSGGILGGISNGDDIDISFLIKPTSSISKATTSIDKDGNEVELEIKGRHDPCVGIRAVPIAEAMVNLVLIDHLLRNKAQCGDVDQKLPFVTE
;
A
#
# COMPACT_ATOMS: atom_id res chain seq x y z
N MET A 1 21.16 19.51 -7.29
CA MET A 1 20.59 18.23 -7.76
C MET A 1 20.43 17.28 -6.58
N CYS A 2 19.24 16.73 -6.39
CA CYS A 2 18.95 15.81 -5.28
C CYS A 2 19.73 14.49 -5.48
N ILE A 3 20.13 13.82 -4.39
CA ILE A 3 20.79 12.50 -4.44
C ILE A 3 19.96 11.50 -5.27
N ARG A 4 18.64 11.53 -5.09
CA ARG A 4 17.70 10.71 -5.85
C ARG A 4 17.78 10.97 -7.37
N ASP A 5 17.88 12.24 -7.78
CA ASP A 5 17.87 12.60 -9.19
C ASP A 5 19.15 12.10 -9.87
N ARG A 6 20.30 12.21 -9.18
CA ARG A 6 21.58 11.67 -9.65
C ARG A 6 21.51 10.15 -9.81
N PHE A 7 20.95 9.46 -8.85
CA PHE A 7 20.77 8.02 -8.90
C PHE A 7 19.88 7.57 -10.08
N PHE A 8 18.80 8.30 -10.37
CA PHE A 8 17.97 7.99 -11.53
C PHE A 8 18.66 8.30 -12.87
N GLU A 9 19.48 9.35 -12.93
CA GLU A 9 20.29 9.61 -14.11
C GLU A 9 21.31 8.50 -14.39
N GLU A 10 21.91 7.94 -13.34
CA GLU A 10 22.82 6.79 -13.45
C GLU A 10 22.07 5.55 -13.98
N LEU A 11 20.91 5.22 -13.40
CA LEU A 11 20.06 4.12 -13.88
C LEU A 11 19.65 4.26 -15.35
N ILE A 12 19.27 5.47 -15.75
CA ILE A 12 18.92 5.76 -17.16
C ILE A 12 20.12 5.53 -18.07
N LYS A 13 21.32 5.99 -17.68
CA LYS A 13 22.56 5.78 -18.44
C LYS A 13 22.94 4.31 -18.55
N GLU A 14 22.67 3.53 -17.50
CA GLU A 14 22.90 2.09 -17.47
C GLU A 14 21.84 1.28 -18.22
N GLY A 15 20.73 1.92 -18.63
CA GLY A 15 19.59 1.27 -19.25
C GLY A 15 18.85 0.32 -18.31
N ASP A 16 18.88 0.60 -17.00
CA ASP A 16 18.32 -0.24 -15.95
C ASP A 16 17.14 0.41 -15.21
N SER A 17 16.54 -0.32 -14.27
CA SER A 17 15.41 0.14 -13.45
C SER A 17 15.53 -0.33 -12.01
N ILE A 18 14.80 0.33 -11.12
CA ILE A 18 14.72 -0.04 -9.69
C ILE A 18 13.27 -0.10 -9.22
N GLY A 19 13.02 -0.97 -8.24
CA GLY A 19 11.75 -1.03 -7.52
C GLY A 19 11.61 0.07 -6.49
N ALA A 20 10.46 0.10 -5.84
CA ALA A 20 10.17 1.05 -4.76
C ALA A 20 9.38 0.41 -3.62
N LYS A 21 9.61 0.88 -2.40
CA LYS A 21 8.67 0.77 -1.27
C LYS A 21 7.95 2.11 -1.16
N LEU A 22 6.62 2.05 -1.18
CA LEU A 22 5.76 3.21 -1.03
C LEU A 22 4.93 3.06 0.24
N ASN A 23 4.68 4.19 0.91
CA ASN A 23 3.85 4.26 2.09
C ASN A 23 2.68 5.20 1.82
N ILE A 24 1.48 4.80 2.24
CA ILE A 24 0.27 5.62 2.23
C ILE A 24 -0.18 5.76 3.67
N LYS A 25 -0.50 6.99 4.04
CA LYS A 25 -1.09 7.30 5.32
C LYS A 25 -2.44 7.97 5.10
N VAL A 26 -3.50 7.37 5.65
CA VAL A 26 -4.84 7.95 5.66
C VAL A 26 -5.07 8.57 7.03
N GLN A 27 -5.27 9.87 7.06
CA GLN A 27 -5.53 10.61 8.29
C GLN A 27 -7.03 10.88 8.46
N ASN A 28 -7.47 10.96 9.71
CA ASN A 28 -8.87 11.24 10.06
C ASN A 28 -9.87 10.23 9.45
N CYS A 29 -9.49 8.96 9.39
CA CYS A 29 -10.39 7.91 8.94
C CYS A 29 -11.53 7.74 9.96
N PRO A 30 -12.81 7.76 9.53
CA PRO A 30 -13.92 7.48 10.44
C PRO A 30 -13.79 6.10 11.07
N VAL A 31 -14.24 5.98 12.32
CA VAL A 31 -14.36 4.69 13.00
C VAL A 31 -15.46 3.84 12.37
N GLY A 32 -15.27 2.53 12.33
CA GLY A 32 -16.33 1.59 11.96
C GLY A 32 -16.42 1.26 10.47
N LEU A 33 -15.44 1.67 9.65
CA LEU A 33 -15.38 1.28 8.24
C LEU A 33 -14.83 -0.15 8.12
N GLY A 34 -15.55 -1.00 7.42
CA GLY A 34 -15.22 -2.40 7.20
C GLY A 34 -16.40 -3.31 7.52
N GLU A 35 -16.53 -4.42 6.80
CA GLU A 35 -17.62 -5.39 6.95
C GLU A 35 -17.07 -6.82 7.12
N PRO A 36 -16.88 -7.28 8.35
CA PRO A 36 -16.62 -8.70 8.58
C PRO A 36 -17.80 -9.56 8.05
N VAL A 37 -17.56 -10.74 7.53
CA VAL A 37 -16.34 -11.55 7.55
C VAL A 37 -15.48 -11.31 6.29
N PHE A 38 -16.02 -11.06 5.12
CA PHE A 38 -15.31 -11.10 3.85
C PHE A 38 -14.86 -9.73 3.36
N ASP A 39 -15.65 -8.68 3.61
CA ASP A 39 -15.35 -7.31 3.17
C ASP A 39 -14.68 -6.51 4.30
N LYS A 40 -13.65 -7.09 4.89
CA LYS A 40 -12.81 -6.40 5.87
C LYS A 40 -12.05 -5.26 5.19
N LEU A 41 -11.97 -4.11 5.84
CA LEU A 41 -11.31 -2.93 5.29
C LEU A 41 -9.85 -3.21 4.86
N ASN A 42 -9.08 -3.93 5.69
CA ASN A 42 -7.72 -4.31 5.34
C ASN A 42 -7.64 -5.25 4.13
N ALA A 43 -8.62 -6.14 3.95
CA ALA A 43 -8.66 -7.04 2.80
C ALA A 43 -8.95 -6.29 1.50
N ASP A 44 -9.92 -5.37 1.51
CA ASP A 44 -10.27 -4.58 0.33
C ASP A 44 -9.17 -3.56 -0.03
N LEU A 45 -8.55 -2.92 0.96
CA LEU A 45 -7.38 -2.06 0.74
C LEU A 45 -6.22 -2.85 0.12
N ALA A 46 -5.91 -4.03 0.66
CA ALA A 46 -4.86 -4.89 0.12
C ALA A 46 -5.19 -5.36 -1.31
N LYS A 47 -6.43 -5.75 -1.59
CA LYS A 47 -6.92 -6.11 -2.92
C LYS A 47 -6.76 -4.96 -3.91
N ALA A 48 -7.17 -3.75 -3.54
CA ALA A 48 -7.08 -2.58 -4.40
C ALA A 48 -5.62 -2.23 -4.72
N ILE A 49 -4.74 -2.18 -3.74
CA ILE A 49 -3.32 -1.90 -3.94
C ILE A 49 -2.64 -3.04 -4.72
N MET A 50 -2.94 -4.30 -4.41
CA MET A 50 -2.38 -5.45 -5.14
C MET A 50 -2.84 -5.50 -6.60
N SER A 51 -3.96 -4.89 -6.96
CA SER A 51 -4.43 -4.80 -8.35
C SER A 51 -3.63 -3.81 -9.21
N ILE A 52 -2.83 -2.95 -8.59
CA ILE A 52 -1.93 -2.03 -9.30
C ILE A 52 -0.80 -2.84 -9.94
N ASN A 53 -0.57 -2.62 -11.23
CA ASN A 53 0.49 -3.32 -11.97
C ASN A 53 1.84 -3.19 -11.29
N ALA A 54 2.59 -4.28 -11.28
CA ALA A 54 3.93 -4.41 -10.68
C ALA A 54 3.98 -4.40 -9.13
N VAL A 55 2.88 -4.21 -8.41
CA VAL A 55 2.83 -4.42 -6.97
C VAL A 55 3.03 -5.89 -6.65
N LYS A 56 3.83 -6.20 -5.63
CA LYS A 56 4.21 -7.57 -5.24
C LYS A 56 3.98 -7.88 -3.77
N SER A 57 3.76 -6.86 -2.95
CA SER A 57 3.47 -7.03 -1.54
C SER A 57 2.69 -5.82 -1.05
N VAL A 58 1.79 -6.07 -0.11
CA VAL A 58 1.04 -5.04 0.62
C VAL A 58 1.11 -5.39 2.09
N SER A 59 1.33 -4.40 2.91
CA SER A 59 1.42 -4.52 4.36
C SER A 59 0.59 -3.42 5.02
N ILE A 60 -0.02 -3.72 6.16
CA ILE A 60 -0.80 -2.77 6.94
C ILE A 60 -0.22 -2.74 8.35
N GLY A 61 -0.01 -1.53 8.87
CA GLY A 61 0.61 -1.31 10.17
C GLY A 61 2.08 -1.75 10.21
N ASN A 62 2.54 -2.11 11.40
CA ASN A 62 3.94 -2.46 11.68
C ASN A 62 4.27 -3.92 11.31
N SER A 63 3.88 -4.34 10.10
CA SER A 63 3.98 -5.73 9.66
C SER A 63 5.40 -6.27 9.57
N ASP A 64 6.38 -5.40 9.33
CA ASP A 64 7.80 -5.79 9.24
C ASP A 64 8.34 -6.33 10.58
N MET A 65 7.74 -5.94 11.72
CA MET A 65 8.12 -6.36 13.05
C MET A 65 7.40 -7.61 13.56
N ILE A 66 6.29 -8.01 12.92
CA ILE A 66 5.45 -9.15 13.37
C ILE A 66 6.24 -10.43 13.64
N PRO A 67 7.15 -10.89 12.75
CA PRO A 67 7.87 -12.13 12.97
C PRO A 67 8.88 -12.11 14.13
N PHE A 68 9.21 -10.92 14.61
CA PHE A 68 10.27 -10.68 15.60
C PHE A 68 9.74 -10.20 16.96
N SER A 69 8.43 -9.93 17.05
CA SER A 69 7.80 -9.33 18.23
C SER A 69 6.83 -10.29 18.92
N LYS A 70 6.72 -10.15 20.23
CA LYS A 70 5.70 -10.83 21.02
C LYS A 70 4.38 -10.08 20.93
N GLY A 71 3.26 -10.77 21.18
CA GLY A 71 1.94 -10.15 21.16
C GLY A 71 1.76 -8.98 22.15
N SER A 72 2.46 -9.01 23.27
CA SER A 72 2.47 -7.89 24.24
C SER A 72 3.20 -6.65 23.74
N GLU A 73 4.13 -6.80 22.79
CA GLU A 73 4.95 -5.71 22.24
C GLU A 73 4.24 -5.02 21.07
N LEU A 74 3.33 -5.73 20.38
CA LEU A 74 2.59 -5.20 19.24
C LEU A 74 1.14 -4.83 19.56
N ARG A 75 0.71 -4.98 20.81
CA ARG A 75 -0.63 -4.61 21.22
C ARG A 75 -0.75 -3.09 21.33
N ASP A 76 -1.73 -2.53 20.63
CA ASP A 76 -2.08 -1.11 20.74
C ASP A 76 -2.98 -0.91 21.97
N GLU A 77 -2.42 -0.36 23.04
CA GLU A 77 -3.14 -0.14 24.30
C GLU A 77 -3.99 1.13 24.19
N ILE A 78 -5.21 1.08 24.74
CA ILE A 78 -6.12 2.22 24.77
C ILE A 78 -5.92 2.99 26.04
N THR A 79 -5.63 4.28 25.93
CA THR A 79 -5.50 5.23 27.04
C THR A 79 -6.67 6.21 27.07
N LYS A 80 -6.68 7.11 28.04
CA LYS A 80 -7.69 8.19 28.11
C LYS A 80 -7.59 9.18 26.96
N THR A 81 -6.46 9.26 26.28
CA THR A 81 -6.17 10.20 25.19
C THR A 81 -6.16 9.54 23.81
N GLY A 82 -6.46 8.25 23.72
CA GLY A 82 -6.43 7.48 22.47
C GLY A 82 -5.55 6.25 22.56
N PHE A 83 -5.19 5.71 21.43
CA PHE A 83 -4.24 4.60 21.37
C PHE A 83 -2.81 5.08 21.70
N ASP A 84 -2.05 4.28 22.44
CA ASP A 84 -0.66 4.57 22.80
C ASP A 84 0.32 4.24 21.65
N SER A 85 -0.09 3.35 20.77
CA SER A 85 0.66 2.95 19.56
C SER A 85 -0.31 2.63 18.43
N ASN A 86 0.22 2.50 17.21
CA ASN A 86 -0.56 2.14 16.03
C ASN A 86 0.11 1.01 15.23
N ASN A 87 0.47 -0.07 15.93
CA ASN A 87 1.09 -1.25 15.30
C ASN A 87 0.13 -1.95 14.34
N SER A 88 -1.18 -1.90 14.63
CA SER A 88 -2.24 -2.47 13.80
C SER A 88 -2.55 -1.64 12.54
N GLY A 89 -1.98 -0.43 12.41
CA GLY A 89 -2.17 0.43 11.26
C GLY A 89 -3.59 0.93 11.08
N GLY A 90 -4.27 1.31 12.18
CA GLY A 90 -5.61 1.91 12.16
C GLY A 90 -6.76 0.94 11.90
N ILE A 91 -6.50 -0.36 11.80
CA ILE A 91 -7.51 -1.38 11.50
C ILE A 91 -7.42 -2.55 12.47
N LEU A 92 -8.48 -2.78 13.24
CA LEU A 92 -8.61 -3.88 14.19
C LEU A 92 -9.80 -4.77 13.80
N GLY A 93 -9.58 -6.06 13.71
CA GLY A 93 -10.63 -7.02 13.32
C GLY A 93 -11.19 -6.83 11.91
N GLY A 94 -10.55 -6.01 11.09
CA GLY A 94 -11.00 -5.64 9.75
C GLY A 94 -11.84 -4.36 9.71
N ILE A 95 -11.90 -3.62 10.81
CA ILE A 95 -12.69 -2.39 10.97
C ILE A 95 -11.76 -1.25 11.38
N SER A 96 -11.96 -0.05 10.82
CA SER A 96 -11.19 1.14 11.21
C SER A 96 -11.47 1.52 12.66
N ASN A 97 -10.42 1.86 13.40
CA ASN A 97 -10.47 2.17 14.84
C ASN A 97 -10.37 3.68 15.15
N GLY A 98 -10.22 4.53 14.13
CA GLY A 98 -10.10 5.98 14.26
C GLY A 98 -8.67 6.51 14.23
N ASP A 99 -7.67 5.64 14.36
CA ASP A 99 -6.28 6.01 14.10
C ASP A 99 -5.97 6.16 12.62
N ASP A 100 -4.82 6.72 12.32
CA ASP A 100 -4.31 6.79 10.95
C ASP A 100 -4.15 5.39 10.34
N ILE A 101 -4.62 5.20 9.11
CA ILE A 101 -4.39 3.94 8.40
C ILE A 101 -3.03 4.01 7.73
N ASP A 102 -2.14 3.11 8.12
CA ASP A 102 -0.80 2.99 7.57
C ASP A 102 -0.71 1.77 6.65
N ILE A 103 -0.43 2.03 5.36
CA ILE A 103 -0.27 1.00 4.33
C ILE A 103 1.12 1.14 3.72
N SER A 104 1.86 0.04 3.59
CA SER A 104 3.08 0.00 2.79
C SER A 104 3.00 -1.07 1.71
N PHE A 105 3.64 -0.84 0.58
CA PHE A 105 3.63 -1.81 -0.51
C PHE A 105 4.91 -1.73 -1.36
N LEU A 106 5.24 -2.86 -2.00
CA LEU A 106 6.42 -2.99 -2.82
C LEU A 106 6.05 -3.09 -4.29
N ILE A 107 6.75 -2.31 -5.11
CA ILE A 107 6.64 -2.35 -6.57
C ILE A 107 7.93 -2.91 -7.14
N LYS A 108 7.82 -3.94 -8.00
CA LYS A 108 8.98 -4.50 -8.67
C LYS A 108 9.56 -3.53 -9.70
N PRO A 109 10.87 -3.62 -10.01
CA PRO A 109 11.47 -2.90 -11.13
C PRO A 109 10.77 -3.19 -12.45
N THR A 110 10.81 -2.24 -13.39
CA THR A 110 10.40 -2.48 -14.77
C THR A 110 11.31 -3.54 -15.40
N SER A 111 10.71 -4.61 -15.93
CA SER A 111 11.47 -5.69 -16.57
C SER A 111 11.79 -5.42 -18.06
N SER A 112 11.03 -4.52 -18.69
CA SER A 112 11.26 -4.08 -20.08
C SER A 112 12.31 -2.97 -20.11
N ILE A 113 13.57 -3.33 -19.84
CA ILE A 113 14.72 -2.41 -19.84
C ILE A 113 15.52 -2.58 -21.12
N SER A 114 16.45 -1.64 -21.38
CA SER A 114 17.29 -1.66 -22.61
C SER A 114 18.43 -2.67 -22.56
N LYS A 115 18.60 -3.40 -21.45
CA LYS A 115 19.58 -4.47 -21.36
C LYS A 115 19.11 -5.71 -22.08
N ALA A 116 19.98 -6.29 -22.90
CA ALA A 116 19.73 -7.55 -23.58
C ALA A 116 19.44 -8.69 -22.58
N THR A 117 18.49 -9.54 -22.92
CA THR A 117 18.13 -10.71 -22.15
C THR A 117 17.93 -11.92 -23.05
N THR A 118 18.20 -13.11 -22.51
CA THR A 118 17.92 -14.35 -23.21
C THR A 118 16.42 -14.65 -23.21
N SER A 119 15.90 -15.05 -24.36
CA SER A 119 14.52 -15.45 -24.57
C SER A 119 14.49 -16.66 -25.50
N ILE A 120 13.30 -17.12 -25.85
CA ILE A 120 13.08 -18.17 -26.85
C ILE A 120 12.21 -17.65 -27.98
N ASP A 121 12.48 -18.08 -29.20
CA ASP A 121 11.61 -17.84 -30.35
C ASP A 121 10.41 -18.81 -30.36
N LYS A 122 9.53 -18.67 -31.37
CA LYS A 122 8.36 -19.53 -31.56
C LYS A 122 8.69 -21.01 -31.82
N ASP A 123 9.92 -21.30 -32.26
CA ASP A 123 10.40 -22.63 -32.58
C ASP A 123 11.20 -23.25 -31.42
N GLY A 124 11.34 -22.52 -30.29
CA GLY A 124 11.99 -22.98 -29.07
C GLY A 124 13.51 -22.75 -29.03
N ASN A 125 14.08 -22.01 -29.99
CA ASN A 125 15.52 -21.70 -29.98
C ASN A 125 15.80 -20.51 -29.07
N GLU A 126 16.95 -20.52 -28.40
CA GLU A 126 17.44 -19.38 -27.63
C GLU A 126 17.77 -18.21 -28.53
N VAL A 127 17.26 -17.03 -28.16
CA VAL A 127 17.51 -15.76 -28.86
C VAL A 127 17.85 -14.67 -27.86
N GLU A 128 18.69 -13.73 -28.27
CA GLU A 128 18.93 -12.52 -27.52
C GLU A 128 17.87 -11.47 -27.88
N LEU A 129 17.17 -10.97 -26.86
CA LEU A 129 16.11 -9.98 -27.01
C LEU A 129 16.53 -8.67 -26.35
N GLU A 130 16.54 -7.59 -27.16
CA GLU A 130 16.72 -6.23 -26.68
C GLU A 130 15.42 -5.44 -26.91
N ILE A 131 14.86 -4.87 -25.83
CA ILE A 131 13.63 -4.09 -25.90
C ILE A 131 14.01 -2.61 -26.09
N LYS A 132 13.73 -2.08 -27.28
CA LYS A 132 13.97 -0.67 -27.61
C LYS A 132 12.75 0.18 -27.24
N GLY A 133 12.99 1.34 -26.64
CA GLY A 133 11.94 2.28 -26.29
C GLY A 133 12.28 3.11 -25.06
N ARG A 134 11.31 3.93 -24.65
CA ARG A 134 11.41 4.68 -23.39
C ARG A 134 10.98 3.80 -22.22
N HIS A 135 11.84 3.67 -21.25
CA HIS A 135 11.57 2.92 -20.02
C HIS A 135 11.62 3.86 -18.82
N ASP A 136 10.71 3.66 -17.86
CA ASP A 136 10.77 4.41 -16.61
C ASP A 136 11.82 3.75 -15.69
N PRO A 137 12.78 4.51 -15.17
CA PRO A 137 13.80 3.98 -14.27
C PRO A 137 13.19 3.52 -12.95
N CYS A 138 12.03 4.07 -12.56
CA CYS A 138 11.26 3.67 -11.38
C CYS A 138 9.78 3.97 -11.57
N VAL A 139 8.96 2.95 -11.66
CA VAL A 139 7.49 3.10 -11.79
C VAL A 139 6.83 3.54 -10.48
N GLY A 140 7.54 3.45 -9.34
CA GLY A 140 7.03 3.86 -8.04
C GLY A 140 6.57 5.32 -8.00
N ILE A 141 7.26 6.22 -8.71
CA ILE A 141 6.90 7.64 -8.78
C ILE A 141 5.49 7.83 -9.36
N ARG A 142 5.15 7.09 -10.41
CA ARG A 142 3.83 7.15 -11.05
C ARG A 142 2.76 6.40 -10.26
N ALA A 143 3.16 5.44 -9.44
CA ALA A 143 2.23 4.66 -8.64
C ALA A 143 1.64 5.45 -7.47
N VAL A 144 2.28 6.53 -7.01
CA VAL A 144 1.79 7.35 -5.89
C VAL A 144 0.36 7.83 -6.10
N PRO A 145 0.04 8.63 -7.12
CA PRO A 145 -1.33 9.12 -7.32
C PRO A 145 -2.32 7.99 -7.65
N ILE A 146 -1.87 6.91 -8.26
CA ILE A 146 -2.71 5.75 -8.55
C ILE A 146 -3.11 5.06 -7.24
N ALA A 147 -2.16 4.86 -6.35
CA ALA A 147 -2.40 4.21 -5.07
C ALA A 147 -3.28 5.06 -4.15
N GLU A 148 -3.08 6.39 -4.12
CA GLU A 148 -3.97 7.32 -3.42
C GLU A 148 -5.41 7.22 -3.94
N ALA A 149 -5.60 7.20 -5.26
CA ALA A 149 -6.92 7.06 -5.86
C ALA A 149 -7.57 5.71 -5.50
N MET A 150 -6.82 4.61 -5.54
CA MET A 150 -7.32 3.27 -5.21
C MET A 150 -7.74 3.16 -3.74
N VAL A 151 -6.96 3.72 -2.82
CA VAL A 151 -7.31 3.77 -1.39
C VAL A 151 -8.58 4.59 -1.18
N ASN A 152 -8.69 5.77 -1.80
CA ASN A 152 -9.87 6.62 -1.69
C ASN A 152 -11.13 5.94 -2.22
N LEU A 153 -11.04 5.18 -3.32
CA LEU A 153 -12.19 4.41 -3.86
C LEU A 153 -12.68 3.35 -2.88
N VAL A 154 -11.78 2.65 -2.20
CA VAL A 154 -12.15 1.68 -1.16
C VAL A 154 -12.79 2.38 0.04
N LEU A 155 -12.17 3.45 0.52
CA LEU A 155 -12.67 4.17 1.69
C LEU A 155 -14.04 4.78 1.47
N ILE A 156 -14.31 5.36 0.29
CA ILE A 156 -15.64 5.93 -0.01
C ILE A 156 -16.70 4.83 -0.13
N ASP A 157 -16.39 3.65 -0.69
CA ASP A 157 -17.31 2.53 -0.75
C ASP A 157 -17.70 2.06 0.65
N HIS A 158 -16.70 1.83 1.53
CA HIS A 158 -16.96 1.48 2.93
C HIS A 158 -17.69 2.57 3.71
N LEU A 159 -17.40 3.84 3.44
CA LEU A 159 -18.12 4.96 4.07
C LEU A 159 -19.59 4.98 3.66
N LEU A 160 -19.90 4.75 2.38
CA LEU A 160 -21.27 4.71 1.90
C LEU A 160 -22.04 3.51 2.47
N ARG A 161 -21.40 2.36 2.57
CA ARG A 161 -21.98 1.16 3.21
C ARG A 161 -22.25 1.41 4.69
N ASN A 162 -21.28 1.97 5.42
CA ASN A 162 -21.43 2.33 6.83
C ASN A 162 -22.58 3.31 7.04
N LYS A 163 -22.69 4.36 6.22
CA LYS A 163 -23.81 5.30 6.29
C LYS A 163 -25.16 4.67 6.01
N ALA A 164 -25.22 3.69 5.12
CA ALA A 164 -26.46 2.99 4.81
C ALA A 164 -26.93 2.08 5.97
N GLN A 165 -25.98 1.54 6.73
CA GLN A 165 -26.30 0.61 7.85
C GLN A 165 -26.42 1.32 9.20
N CYS A 166 -25.61 2.34 9.45
CA CYS A 166 -25.41 2.98 10.76
C CYS A 166 -25.58 4.50 10.69
N GLY A 167 -26.33 5.02 9.72
CA GLY A 167 -26.44 6.47 9.51
C GLY A 167 -27.17 7.24 10.63
N ASP A 168 -27.87 6.54 11.50
CA ASP A 168 -28.56 7.02 12.68
C ASP A 168 -27.76 6.83 13.97
N VAL A 169 -26.58 6.20 13.89
CA VAL A 169 -25.72 5.94 15.05
C VAL A 169 -24.66 7.03 15.18
N ASP A 170 -24.60 7.63 16.36
CA ASP A 170 -23.55 8.61 16.70
C ASP A 170 -22.25 7.86 17.04
N GLN A 171 -21.31 7.86 16.10
CA GLN A 171 -20.03 7.15 16.23
C GLN A 171 -19.04 7.99 17.05
N LYS A 172 -19.22 8.04 18.37
CA LYS A 172 -18.28 8.72 19.27
C LYS A 172 -17.41 7.72 20.00
N LEU A 173 -16.11 7.87 19.86
CA LEU A 173 -15.18 7.24 20.79
C LEU A 173 -15.01 8.12 22.01
N PRO A 174 -14.90 7.53 23.23
CA PRO A 174 -14.87 8.30 24.49
C PRO A 174 -13.62 9.21 24.63
N PHE A 175 -12.65 9.08 23.76
CA PHE A 175 -11.41 9.87 23.75
C PHE A 175 -11.23 10.72 22.48
N VAL A 176 -12.14 10.67 21.51
CA VAL A 176 -12.15 11.57 20.35
C VAL A 176 -12.94 12.79 20.73
N THR A 177 -12.25 13.87 21.13
CA THR A 177 -12.84 15.21 21.26
C THR A 177 -12.94 15.84 19.89
N GLU A 178 -14.09 16.48 19.61
CA GLU A 178 -14.34 17.30 18.40
C GLU A 178 -13.29 18.41 18.24
#